data_f28fbc1744a2f28dfb221b90edd512ff
#
_entry.id   f28fbc1744a2f28dfb221b90edd512ff
#
_cell.length_a   1.000
_cell.length_b   1.000
_cell.length_c   1.000
_cell.angle_alpha   90.00
_cell.angle_beta   90.00
_cell.angle_gamma   90.00
#
_symmetry.space_group_name_H-M   'P 1'
#
loop_
_entity.id
_entity.type
_entity.pdbx_description
1 polymer ?
#
loop_
_entity_poly.entity_id
_entity_poly.type
_entity_poly.pdbx_seq_one_letter_code
_entity_poly.pdbx_strand_id
1 'polypeptide(L)'
;MKKKITILFFIKTLFVYHLVAQEIHFSQFYENPLTMNPAQTAWYDGNLRVNCMYRTQWRAVDKQPYQTISLSVEKQLHLYDHTYGFGTQIMRDESGYVGLIQNKCIVSGAFALHVNGHRLSGGVELGLVNKSTDIQKYTYDQQYDMGGDNVFNRDYATGEVDGKQLFHASVNAGVMWKKRLFYNYVAEAGVSLFNINTPYESLYGMELENTKQPLRIAVQMGGTLETGKKIHLRPNILYMRQKKATDFLVGANVDYLYDKNLTLFGGTLFRYGMEKNYDASVWILGATYKRISVSASYDINVSSLRTATHNRGAFEVSLTYLSPTWKSSKVQIPCERI
;
A
#
# COMPACT_ATOMS: atom_id res chain seq x y z
N MET A 1 -16.44 35.81 -35.73
CA MET A 1 -16.20 35.41 -34.31
C MET A 1 -16.60 33.96 -34.01
N LYS A 2 -17.68 33.40 -34.56
CA LYS A 2 -18.13 32.02 -34.25
C LYS A 2 -17.13 30.89 -34.65
N LYS A 3 -16.38 31.03 -35.76
CA LYS A 3 -15.37 30.00 -36.17
C LYS A 3 -14.14 29.89 -35.26
N LYS A 4 -13.71 30.97 -34.60
CA LYS A 4 -12.58 30.95 -33.68
C LYS A 4 -12.91 30.26 -32.32
N ILE A 5 -14.17 30.32 -31.89
CA ILE A 5 -14.65 29.67 -30.65
C ILE A 5 -14.74 28.16 -30.86
N THR A 6 -15.15 27.70 -32.05
CA THR A 6 -15.24 26.26 -32.38
C THR A 6 -13.86 25.60 -32.42
N ILE A 7 -12.83 26.27 -32.94
CA ILE A 7 -11.46 25.80 -32.99
C ILE A 7 -10.86 25.73 -31.56
N LEU A 8 -11.16 26.71 -30.71
CA LEU A 8 -10.69 26.71 -29.30
C LEU A 8 -11.35 25.60 -28.46
N PHE A 9 -12.60 25.24 -28.76
CA PHE A 9 -13.28 24.11 -28.12
C PHE A 9 -12.73 22.77 -28.61
N PHE A 10 -12.37 22.63 -29.86
CA PHE A 10 -11.79 21.43 -30.45
C PHE A 10 -10.33 21.18 -29.94
N ILE A 11 -9.56 22.24 -29.65
CA ILE A 11 -8.20 22.13 -29.10
C ILE A 11 -8.26 21.69 -27.64
N LYS A 12 -9.30 22.05 -26.89
CA LYS A 12 -9.47 21.59 -25.49
C LYS A 12 -9.87 20.12 -25.38
N THR A 13 -10.53 19.52 -26.38
CA THR A 13 -10.92 18.11 -26.41
C THR A 13 -9.76 17.16 -26.80
N LEU A 14 -8.63 17.68 -27.30
CA LEU A 14 -7.45 16.89 -27.65
C LEU A 14 -6.46 16.65 -26.49
N PHE A 15 -6.70 17.21 -25.31
CA PHE A 15 -6.00 16.82 -24.10
C PHE A 15 -6.67 15.55 -23.53
N VAL A 16 -6.40 14.41 -24.13
CA VAL A 16 -6.63 13.10 -23.51
C VAL A 16 -5.70 13.04 -22.30
N TYR A 17 -6.23 13.33 -21.13
CA TYR A 17 -5.55 13.04 -19.87
C TYR A 17 -5.37 11.53 -19.83
N HIS A 18 -4.14 11.09 -19.98
CA HIS A 18 -3.81 9.70 -19.71
C HIS A 18 -4.02 9.49 -18.21
N LEU A 19 -5.15 8.90 -17.84
CA LEU A 19 -5.39 8.40 -16.50
C LEU A 19 -4.39 7.27 -16.27
N VAL A 20 -3.30 7.58 -15.63
CA VAL A 20 -2.33 6.58 -15.16
C VAL A 20 -2.89 6.04 -13.87
N ALA A 21 -3.36 4.79 -13.89
CA ALA A 21 -3.78 4.10 -12.69
C ALA A 21 -2.60 4.00 -11.70
N GLN A 22 -2.80 4.45 -10.48
CA GLN A 22 -1.84 4.30 -9.39
C GLN A 22 -1.89 2.89 -8.83
N GLU A 23 -0.76 2.39 -8.34
CA GLU A 23 -0.74 1.14 -7.59
C GLU A 23 -1.48 1.31 -6.25
N ILE A 24 -2.13 0.24 -5.82
CA ILE A 24 -2.92 0.19 -4.59
C ILE A 24 -2.03 0.48 -3.38
N HIS A 25 -2.45 1.39 -2.54
CA HIS A 25 -1.79 1.67 -1.27
C HIS A 25 -2.79 1.93 -0.15
N PHE A 26 -2.39 1.62 1.07
CA PHE A 26 -3.19 1.87 2.27
C PHE A 26 -2.87 3.26 2.84
N SER A 27 -3.86 3.91 3.44
CA SER A 27 -3.65 5.17 4.16
C SER A 27 -2.80 4.95 5.41
N GLN A 28 -3.01 3.81 6.12
CA GLN A 28 -2.14 3.34 7.19
C GLN A 28 -0.93 2.59 6.63
N PHE A 29 -0.12 3.25 5.80
CA PHE A 29 0.98 2.62 5.05
C PHE A 29 2.03 1.92 5.93
N TYR A 30 2.25 2.40 7.15
CA TYR A 30 3.19 1.81 8.10
C TYR A 30 2.70 0.48 8.71
N GLU A 31 1.39 0.17 8.62
CA GLU A 31 0.84 -1.13 9.03
C GLU A 31 1.03 -2.21 7.95
N ASN A 32 1.32 -1.82 6.69
CA ASN A 32 1.60 -2.75 5.59
C ASN A 32 2.97 -2.50 4.95
N PRO A 33 4.06 -2.77 5.67
CA PRO A 33 5.41 -2.35 5.26
C PRO A 33 5.92 -3.01 3.99
N LEU A 34 5.51 -4.25 3.67
CA LEU A 34 5.97 -4.95 2.47
C LEU A 34 5.54 -4.24 1.19
N THR A 35 4.38 -3.56 1.18
CA THR A 35 3.94 -2.76 0.01
C THR A 35 4.68 -1.43 -0.13
N MET A 36 5.42 -1.02 0.91
CA MET A 36 6.11 0.27 0.96
C MET A 36 7.61 0.16 0.71
N ASN A 37 8.26 -0.86 1.24
CA ASN A 37 9.70 -1.02 1.09
C ASN A 37 10.13 -2.46 1.40
N PRO A 38 10.72 -3.19 0.44
CA PRO A 38 11.22 -4.55 0.67
C PRO A 38 12.24 -4.65 1.82
N ALA A 39 13.01 -3.59 2.10
CA ALA A 39 13.95 -3.56 3.21
C ALA A 39 13.28 -3.54 4.60
N GLN A 40 11.96 -3.33 4.66
CA GLN A 40 11.17 -3.44 5.89
C GLN A 40 10.78 -4.88 6.23
N THR A 41 11.08 -5.83 5.37
CA THR A 41 10.95 -7.24 5.71
C THR A 41 11.78 -7.52 6.94
N ALA A 42 11.11 -7.91 8.04
CA ALA A 42 11.78 -8.05 9.32
C ALA A 42 12.27 -6.73 9.99
N TRP A 43 11.67 -5.59 9.67
CA TRP A 43 11.94 -4.32 10.32
C TRP A 43 10.97 -4.07 11.50
N TYR A 44 11.00 -4.98 12.49
CA TYR A 44 10.15 -4.94 13.69
C TYR A 44 10.87 -5.58 14.87
N ASP A 45 10.36 -5.42 16.06
CA ASP A 45 10.92 -6.02 17.29
C ASP A 45 10.12 -7.29 17.63
N GLY A 46 10.59 -8.43 17.13
CA GLY A 46 9.94 -9.74 17.29
C GLY A 46 10.53 -10.76 16.35
N ASN A 47 10.15 -12.03 16.45
CA ASN A 47 10.62 -13.08 15.54
C ASN A 47 9.67 -13.33 14.37
N LEU A 48 8.37 -13.12 14.60
CA LEU A 48 7.31 -13.32 13.61
C LEU A 48 6.36 -12.15 13.68
N ARG A 49 5.99 -11.60 12.51
CA ARG A 49 4.90 -10.66 12.33
C ARG A 49 3.87 -11.25 11.39
N VAL A 50 2.60 -11.18 11.79
CA VAL A 50 1.46 -11.48 10.93
C VAL A 50 0.59 -10.24 10.91
N ASN A 51 0.28 -9.76 9.72
CA ASN A 51 -0.57 -8.59 9.53
C ASN A 51 -1.70 -8.91 8.55
N CYS A 52 -2.90 -8.47 8.88
CA CYS A 52 -4.08 -8.52 8.02
C CYS A 52 -4.64 -7.10 7.90
N MET A 53 -4.91 -6.65 6.68
CA MET A 53 -5.52 -5.37 6.42
C MET A 53 -6.71 -5.50 5.49
N TYR A 54 -7.73 -4.72 5.78
CA TYR A 54 -8.91 -4.54 4.93
C TYR A 54 -9.12 -3.05 4.66
N ARG A 55 -9.38 -2.69 3.41
CA ARG A 55 -9.74 -1.33 2.98
C ARG A 55 -11.00 -1.37 2.13
N THR A 56 -11.89 -0.43 2.34
CA THR A 56 -13.01 -0.17 1.43
C THR A 56 -13.08 1.32 1.12
N GLN A 57 -13.33 1.67 -0.14
CA GLN A 57 -13.34 3.05 -0.61
C GLN A 57 -14.55 3.32 -1.52
N TRP A 58 -15.07 4.55 -1.48
CA TRP A 58 -16.14 5.07 -2.34
C TRP A 58 -17.51 4.38 -2.18
N ARG A 59 -17.80 3.84 -1.01
CA ARG A 59 -19.12 3.28 -0.66
C ARG A 59 -20.28 4.26 -0.85
N ALA A 60 -20.01 5.56 -0.83
CA ALA A 60 -21.04 6.59 -0.97
C ALA A 60 -21.42 6.85 -2.43
N VAL A 61 -20.57 6.50 -3.35
CA VAL A 61 -20.70 6.81 -4.78
C VAL A 61 -21.12 5.58 -5.59
N ASP A 62 -20.62 4.41 -5.19
CA ASP A 62 -20.82 3.16 -5.91
C ASP A 62 -21.45 2.09 -5.00
N LYS A 63 -22.42 1.36 -5.55
CA LYS A 63 -23.02 0.19 -4.87
C LYS A 63 -21.99 -0.95 -4.72
N GLN A 64 -20.97 -0.99 -5.58
CA GLN A 64 -19.84 -1.92 -5.52
C GLN A 64 -18.56 -1.12 -5.19
N PRO A 65 -18.25 -0.90 -3.91
CA PRO A 65 -17.10 -0.12 -3.50
C PRO A 65 -15.79 -0.83 -3.89
N TYR A 66 -14.71 -0.04 -4.01
CA TYR A 66 -13.37 -0.61 -4.08
C TYR A 66 -13.04 -1.32 -2.76
N GLN A 67 -12.51 -2.53 -2.85
CA GLN A 67 -12.17 -3.34 -1.70
C GLN A 67 -10.79 -3.97 -1.86
N THR A 68 -9.97 -3.82 -0.85
CA THR A 68 -8.64 -4.42 -0.81
C THR A 68 -8.51 -5.23 0.48
N ILE A 69 -8.06 -6.47 0.36
CA ILE A 69 -7.66 -7.30 1.49
C ILE A 69 -6.22 -7.73 1.32
N SER A 70 -5.46 -7.72 2.40
CA SER A 70 -4.05 -8.08 2.44
C SER A 70 -3.75 -8.93 3.66
N LEU A 71 -2.96 -9.97 3.48
CA LEU A 71 -2.42 -10.82 4.55
C LEU A 71 -0.93 -10.98 4.33
N SER A 72 -0.11 -10.64 5.31
CA SER A 72 1.34 -10.84 5.29
C SER A 72 1.83 -11.64 6.47
N VAL A 73 2.90 -12.40 6.24
CA VAL A 73 3.63 -13.15 7.26
C VAL A 73 5.12 -12.90 7.05
N GLU A 74 5.80 -12.47 8.10
CA GLU A 74 7.22 -12.17 8.07
C GLU A 74 7.93 -12.83 9.23
N LYS A 75 9.12 -13.35 8.96
CA LYS A 75 9.96 -14.02 9.95
C LYS A 75 11.36 -13.43 9.97
N GLN A 76 11.88 -13.18 11.18
CA GLN A 76 13.26 -12.79 11.40
C GLN A 76 14.09 -13.97 11.86
N LEU A 77 15.32 -14.01 11.37
CA LEU A 77 16.38 -14.90 11.84
C LEU A 77 17.57 -14.03 12.24
N HIS A 78 17.99 -14.17 13.47
CA HIS A 78 19.17 -13.50 14.00
C HIS A 78 20.34 -14.48 13.98
N LEU A 79 21.32 -14.24 13.10
CA LEU A 79 22.52 -15.05 12.97
C LEU A 79 23.74 -14.14 13.21
N TYR A 80 24.51 -14.44 14.25
CA TYR A 80 25.60 -13.58 14.72
C TYR A 80 25.07 -12.18 15.05
N ASP A 81 25.66 -11.13 14.49
CA ASP A 81 25.26 -9.73 14.68
C ASP A 81 24.34 -9.20 13.56
N HIS A 82 23.86 -10.10 12.69
CA HIS A 82 23.04 -9.75 11.54
C HIS A 82 21.61 -10.26 11.67
N THR A 83 20.69 -9.55 11.04
CA THR A 83 19.27 -9.94 10.97
C THR A 83 18.90 -10.23 9.51
N TYR A 84 18.41 -11.44 9.28
CA TYR A 84 17.82 -11.84 8.00
C TYR A 84 16.31 -11.83 8.13
N GLY A 85 15.62 -11.27 7.14
CA GLY A 85 14.18 -11.25 7.08
C GLY A 85 13.66 -11.99 5.86
N PHE A 86 12.58 -12.75 6.06
CA PHE A 86 11.82 -13.39 5.00
C PHE A 86 10.36 -13.03 5.18
N GLY A 87 9.69 -12.66 4.11
CA GLY A 87 8.29 -12.26 4.12
C GLY A 87 7.53 -12.78 2.93
N THR A 88 6.25 -13.01 3.14
CA THR A 88 5.29 -13.28 2.07
C THR A 88 4.02 -12.49 2.32
N GLN A 89 3.37 -12.05 1.25
CA GLN A 89 2.11 -11.34 1.30
C GLN A 89 1.21 -11.78 0.16
N ILE A 90 -0.05 -11.94 0.45
CA ILE A 90 -1.11 -12.06 -0.55
C ILE A 90 -2.04 -10.86 -0.43
N MET A 91 -2.43 -10.31 -1.56
CA MET A 91 -3.32 -9.17 -1.63
C MET A 91 -4.31 -9.37 -2.77
N ARG A 92 -5.58 -9.10 -2.49
CA ARG A 92 -6.66 -9.06 -3.48
C ARG A 92 -7.29 -7.68 -3.44
N ASP A 93 -7.44 -7.09 -4.61
CA ASP A 93 -8.10 -5.84 -4.84
C ASP A 93 -9.20 -5.99 -5.86
N GLU A 94 -10.37 -5.46 -5.55
CA GLU A 94 -11.52 -5.42 -6.42
C GLU A 94 -11.88 -3.95 -6.68
N SER A 95 -11.77 -3.54 -7.93
CA SER A 95 -12.02 -2.17 -8.34
C SER A 95 -13.47 -1.98 -8.77
N GLY A 96 -14.34 -1.66 -7.83
CA GLY A 96 -15.67 -1.12 -8.01
C GLY A 96 -16.48 -1.66 -9.19
N TYR A 97 -17.18 -0.76 -9.85
CA TYR A 97 -18.09 -1.06 -10.95
C TYR A 97 -17.40 -1.68 -12.19
N VAL A 98 -16.12 -1.42 -12.40
CA VAL A 98 -15.39 -1.97 -13.57
C VAL A 98 -15.07 -3.47 -13.42
N GLY A 99 -15.26 -4.06 -12.21
CA GLY A 99 -15.04 -5.49 -11.97
C GLY A 99 -13.60 -5.94 -12.22
N LEU A 100 -12.63 -5.02 -12.16
CA LEU A 100 -11.23 -5.37 -12.26
C LEU A 100 -10.80 -6.01 -10.95
N ILE A 101 -10.32 -7.23 -11.01
CA ILE A 101 -9.79 -7.98 -9.90
C ILE A 101 -8.27 -8.09 -10.08
N GLN A 102 -7.53 -7.67 -9.06
CA GLN A 102 -6.09 -7.85 -9.01
C GLN A 102 -5.72 -8.74 -7.82
N ASN A 103 -5.08 -9.87 -8.09
CA ASN A 103 -4.46 -10.71 -7.06
C ASN A 103 -2.94 -10.53 -7.15
N LYS A 104 -2.31 -10.25 -6.02
CA LYS A 104 -0.85 -10.08 -5.92
C LYS A 104 -0.31 -11.03 -4.84
N CYS A 105 0.72 -11.80 -5.19
CA CYS A 105 1.49 -12.62 -4.27
C CYS A 105 2.92 -12.08 -4.25
N ILE A 106 3.44 -11.82 -3.07
CA ILE A 106 4.77 -11.24 -2.85
C ILE A 106 5.61 -12.21 -2.04
N VAL A 107 6.88 -12.35 -2.43
CA VAL A 107 7.92 -12.97 -1.62
C VAL A 107 9.05 -11.96 -1.48
N SER A 108 9.49 -11.70 -0.26
CA SER A 108 10.52 -10.70 0.04
C SER A 108 11.62 -11.29 0.93
N GLY A 109 12.82 -10.76 0.74
CA GLY A 109 13.98 -11.04 1.56
C GLY A 109 14.72 -9.76 1.92
N ALA A 110 15.16 -9.63 3.16
CA ALA A 110 15.94 -8.49 3.62
C ALA A 110 17.12 -8.92 4.50
N PHE A 111 18.14 -8.10 4.47
CA PHE A 111 19.32 -8.24 5.31
C PHE A 111 19.57 -6.93 6.05
N ALA A 112 19.70 -7.01 7.37
CA ALA A 112 19.98 -5.84 8.21
C ALA A 112 21.24 -6.05 9.03
N LEU A 113 22.05 -5.00 9.08
CA LEU A 113 23.29 -4.93 9.85
C LEU A 113 23.27 -3.75 10.82
N HIS A 114 24.02 -3.91 11.91
CA HIS A 114 24.18 -2.89 12.93
C HIS A 114 25.63 -2.42 12.94
N VAL A 115 25.86 -1.14 12.62
CA VAL A 115 27.19 -0.54 12.55
C VAL A 115 27.16 0.81 13.27
N ASN A 116 27.99 0.97 14.29
CA ASN A 116 28.14 2.25 15.03
C ASN A 116 26.82 2.87 15.48
N GLY A 117 25.88 2.05 15.97
CA GLY A 117 24.56 2.49 16.42
C GLY A 117 23.59 2.82 15.28
N HIS A 118 23.97 2.60 14.02
CA HIS A 118 23.07 2.63 12.88
C HIS A 118 22.55 1.21 12.60
N ARG A 119 21.27 1.09 12.29
CA ARG A 119 20.70 -0.09 11.66
C ARG A 119 20.47 0.21 10.19
N LEU A 120 21.09 -0.54 9.31
CA LEU A 120 20.94 -0.46 7.85
C LEU A 120 20.30 -1.75 7.37
N SER A 121 19.31 -1.66 6.50
CA SER A 121 18.68 -2.82 5.87
C SER A 121 18.59 -2.61 4.37
N GLY A 122 18.90 -3.67 3.61
CA GLY A 122 18.62 -3.78 2.19
C GLY A 122 17.66 -4.94 1.96
N GLY A 123 16.72 -4.79 1.03
CA GLY A 123 15.75 -5.83 0.73
C GLY A 123 15.41 -5.90 -0.75
N VAL A 124 15.01 -7.09 -1.17
CA VAL A 124 14.51 -7.39 -2.51
C VAL A 124 13.18 -8.12 -2.41
N GLU A 125 12.35 -7.95 -3.42
CA GLU A 125 11.00 -8.52 -3.46
C GLU A 125 10.66 -8.94 -4.88
N LEU A 126 10.04 -10.10 -5.00
CA LEU A 126 9.43 -10.61 -6.22
C LEU A 126 7.92 -10.63 -6.00
N GLY A 127 7.17 -9.93 -6.85
CA GLY A 127 5.72 -9.93 -6.88
C GLY A 127 5.21 -10.67 -8.12
N LEU A 128 4.21 -11.53 -7.92
CA LEU A 128 3.43 -12.13 -8.99
C LEU A 128 2.05 -11.49 -8.99
N VAL A 129 1.66 -10.90 -10.09
CA VAL A 129 0.40 -10.17 -10.24
C VAL A 129 -0.45 -10.85 -11.29
N ASN A 130 -1.69 -11.17 -10.90
CA ASN A 130 -2.74 -11.61 -11.80
C ASN A 130 -3.83 -10.55 -11.83
N LYS A 131 -4.18 -10.04 -13.02
CA LYS A 131 -5.31 -9.15 -13.23
C LYS A 131 -6.34 -9.80 -14.13
N SER A 132 -7.60 -9.67 -13.78
CA SER A 132 -8.73 -10.17 -14.56
C SER A 132 -9.90 -9.20 -14.48
N THR A 133 -10.72 -9.19 -15.51
CA THR A 133 -12.00 -8.45 -15.53
C THR A 133 -13.14 -9.45 -15.65
N ASP A 134 -14.22 -9.21 -14.92
CA ASP A 134 -15.44 -9.99 -15.02
C ASP A 134 -16.44 -9.25 -15.90
N ILE A 135 -16.34 -9.49 -17.21
CA ILE A 135 -17.21 -8.84 -18.20
C ILE A 135 -18.66 -9.31 -18.11
N GLN A 136 -18.93 -10.49 -17.53
CA GLN A 136 -20.29 -11.03 -17.41
C GLN A 136 -21.14 -10.31 -16.37
N LYS A 137 -20.52 -9.51 -15.50
CA LYS A 137 -21.26 -8.71 -14.50
C LYS A 137 -22.05 -7.57 -15.12
N TYR A 138 -21.69 -7.15 -16.31
CA TYR A 138 -22.22 -5.92 -16.95
C TYR A 138 -23.03 -6.24 -18.18
N THR A 139 -23.79 -5.26 -18.61
CA THR A 139 -24.48 -5.23 -19.91
C THR A 139 -23.82 -4.18 -20.77
N TYR A 140 -23.62 -4.49 -22.03
CA TYR A 140 -22.94 -3.66 -23.03
C TYR A 140 -23.92 -3.20 -24.09
N ASP A 141 -23.62 -2.11 -24.78
CA ASP A 141 -24.51 -1.54 -25.78
C ASP A 141 -24.92 -2.53 -26.90
N GLN A 142 -24.00 -3.45 -27.23
CA GLN A 142 -24.27 -4.52 -28.22
C GLN A 142 -25.30 -5.55 -27.72
N GLN A 143 -25.54 -5.61 -26.45
CA GLN A 143 -26.53 -6.50 -25.83
C GLN A 143 -27.92 -5.84 -25.72
N TYR A 144 -28.05 -4.57 -26.06
CA TYR A 144 -29.33 -3.89 -26.03
C TYR A 144 -30.18 -4.26 -27.26
N ASP A 145 -31.35 -4.87 -27.02
CA ASP A 145 -32.28 -5.25 -28.07
C ASP A 145 -33.20 -4.08 -28.45
N MET A 146 -32.92 -3.45 -29.59
CA MET A 146 -33.76 -2.36 -30.11
C MET A 146 -35.03 -2.86 -30.81
N GLY A 147 -35.10 -4.14 -31.16
CA GLY A 147 -36.21 -4.71 -31.93
C GLY A 147 -37.24 -5.47 -31.08
N GLY A 148 -36.93 -5.68 -29.80
CA GLY A 148 -37.73 -6.43 -28.85
C GLY A 148 -38.30 -5.57 -27.72
N ASP A 149 -38.22 -6.07 -26.51
CA ASP A 149 -38.81 -5.45 -25.30
C ASP A 149 -37.99 -4.26 -24.73
N ASN A 150 -37.03 -3.71 -25.48
CA ASN A 150 -36.10 -2.67 -25.02
C ASN A 150 -35.33 -3.06 -23.74
N VAL A 151 -34.88 -4.30 -23.69
CA VAL A 151 -34.12 -4.86 -22.58
C VAL A 151 -32.73 -5.30 -23.03
N PHE A 152 -31.81 -5.41 -22.07
CA PHE A 152 -30.51 -5.98 -22.36
C PHE A 152 -30.60 -7.51 -22.40
N ASN A 153 -30.26 -8.10 -23.55
CA ASN A 153 -30.19 -9.54 -23.72
C ASN A 153 -28.74 -10.02 -23.52
N ARG A 154 -28.49 -10.72 -22.42
CA ARG A 154 -27.16 -11.21 -22.08
C ARG A 154 -26.67 -12.36 -22.97
N ASP A 155 -27.53 -12.97 -23.75
CA ASP A 155 -27.16 -14.03 -24.72
C ASP A 155 -26.50 -13.43 -25.98
N TYR A 156 -26.66 -12.13 -26.21
CA TYR A 156 -25.97 -11.46 -27.31
C TYR A 156 -24.48 -11.28 -26.97
N ALA A 157 -23.64 -11.40 -27.99
CA ALA A 157 -22.23 -11.16 -27.87
C ALA A 157 -21.95 -9.74 -27.32
N THR A 158 -21.08 -9.61 -26.34
CA THR A 158 -20.76 -8.31 -25.73
C THR A 158 -19.97 -7.41 -26.66
N GLY A 159 -19.36 -7.96 -27.73
CA GLY A 159 -18.40 -7.24 -28.57
C GLY A 159 -17.06 -6.98 -27.89
N GLU A 160 -16.98 -7.22 -26.58
CA GLU A 160 -15.76 -7.08 -25.81
C GLU A 160 -14.94 -8.37 -25.86
N VAL A 161 -13.64 -8.25 -25.71
CA VAL A 161 -12.73 -9.41 -25.66
C VAL A 161 -12.97 -10.13 -24.34
N ASP A 162 -13.35 -11.40 -24.41
CA ASP A 162 -13.50 -12.27 -23.24
C ASP A 162 -12.35 -12.07 -22.25
N GLY A 163 -12.69 -11.85 -20.98
CA GLY A 163 -11.81 -11.40 -19.93
C GLY A 163 -10.46 -12.12 -19.89
N LYS A 164 -9.50 -11.58 -20.62
CA LYS A 164 -8.15 -12.11 -20.63
C LYS A 164 -7.56 -11.88 -19.26
N GLN A 165 -7.05 -12.95 -18.68
CA GLN A 165 -6.23 -12.86 -17.50
C GLN A 165 -4.84 -12.35 -17.90
N LEU A 166 -4.36 -11.34 -17.23
CA LEU A 166 -3.01 -10.84 -17.36
C LEU A 166 -2.16 -11.35 -16.21
N PHE A 167 -1.05 -11.96 -16.54
CA PHE A 167 -0.02 -12.39 -15.58
C PHE A 167 1.28 -11.64 -15.83
N HIS A 168 1.84 -11.04 -14.79
CA HIS A 168 3.19 -10.49 -14.86
C HIS A 168 3.93 -10.62 -13.52
N ALA A 169 5.26 -10.58 -13.59
CA ALA A 169 6.12 -10.52 -12.41
C ALA A 169 6.66 -9.09 -12.23
N SER A 170 6.73 -8.62 -10.99
CA SER A 170 7.36 -7.36 -10.61
C SER A 170 8.58 -7.62 -9.72
N VAL A 171 9.67 -6.90 -9.99
CA VAL A 171 10.89 -6.94 -9.18
C VAL A 171 11.03 -5.60 -8.47
N ASN A 172 11.22 -5.67 -7.15
CA ASN A 172 11.29 -4.49 -6.30
C ASN A 172 12.52 -4.57 -5.40
N ALA A 173 13.07 -3.40 -5.02
CA ALA A 173 14.21 -3.31 -4.12
C ALA A 173 14.08 -2.09 -3.21
N GLY A 174 14.77 -2.12 -2.07
CA GLY A 174 14.74 -0.99 -1.18
C GLY A 174 15.85 -1.02 -0.14
N VAL A 175 16.01 0.14 0.50
CA VAL A 175 16.96 0.33 1.59
C VAL A 175 16.28 1.09 2.72
N MET A 176 16.67 0.78 3.96
CA MET A 176 16.19 1.42 5.18
C MET A 176 17.36 1.77 6.10
N TRP A 177 17.22 2.86 6.78
CA TRP A 177 18.13 3.34 7.80
C TRP A 177 17.39 3.71 9.06
N LYS A 178 17.97 3.40 10.25
CA LYS A 178 17.45 3.77 11.57
C LYS A 178 18.61 4.12 12.49
N LYS A 179 18.44 5.17 13.28
CA LYS A 179 19.41 5.59 14.29
C LYS A 179 18.73 6.32 15.43
N ARG A 180 19.20 6.10 16.65
CA ARG A 180 18.89 6.99 17.77
C ARG A 180 19.76 8.26 17.64
N LEU A 181 19.13 9.36 17.26
CA LEU A 181 19.81 10.65 17.08
C LEU A 181 20.01 11.39 18.40
N PHE A 182 19.00 11.32 19.28
CA PHE A 182 19.02 11.90 20.62
C PHE A 182 18.59 10.83 21.62
N TYR A 183 18.77 11.10 22.92
CA TYR A 183 18.40 10.17 23.97
C TYR A 183 16.92 9.73 23.89
N ASN A 184 16.05 10.61 23.38
CA ASN A 184 14.61 10.41 23.30
C ASN A 184 14.06 10.33 21.86
N TYR A 185 14.92 10.38 20.83
CA TYR A 185 14.46 10.37 19.44
C TYR A 185 15.18 9.32 18.59
N VAL A 186 14.42 8.41 18.04
CA VAL A 186 14.85 7.44 17.04
C VAL A 186 14.30 7.86 15.69
N ALA A 187 15.17 8.13 14.73
CA ALA A 187 14.80 8.46 13.37
C ALA A 187 14.95 7.25 12.45
N GLU A 188 14.09 7.16 11.45
CA GLU A 188 14.17 6.17 10.39
C GLU A 188 13.82 6.78 9.04
N ALA A 189 14.49 6.31 7.99
CA ALA A 189 14.25 6.73 6.62
C ALA A 189 14.51 5.57 5.66
N GLY A 190 13.83 5.59 4.52
CA GLY A 190 14.01 4.58 3.51
C GLY A 190 13.63 5.04 2.12
N VAL A 191 14.18 4.35 1.14
CA VAL A 191 13.88 4.53 -0.28
C VAL A 191 13.62 3.16 -0.89
N SER A 192 12.62 3.07 -1.75
CA SER A 192 12.29 1.85 -2.47
C SER A 192 11.92 2.12 -3.92
N LEU A 193 12.21 1.14 -4.75
CA LEU A 193 11.93 1.11 -6.19
C LEU A 193 11.05 -0.11 -6.47
N PHE A 194 9.90 0.13 -7.09
CA PHE A 194 8.96 -0.91 -7.50
C PHE A 194 8.86 -0.97 -9.01
N ASN A 195 8.56 -2.17 -9.53
CA ASN A 195 8.47 -2.44 -10.96
C ASN A 195 9.78 -2.09 -11.71
N ILE A 196 10.93 -2.46 -11.15
CA ILE A 196 12.25 -2.20 -11.73
C ILE A 196 12.36 -2.83 -13.13
N ASN A 197 11.73 -3.98 -13.33
CA ASN A 197 11.67 -4.71 -14.59
C ASN A 197 10.63 -4.14 -15.57
N THR A 198 9.87 -3.10 -15.21
CA THR A 198 8.84 -2.44 -16.04
C THR A 198 7.99 -3.44 -16.84
N PRO A 199 7.26 -4.35 -16.17
CA PRO A 199 6.53 -5.41 -16.86
C PRO A 199 5.43 -4.85 -17.76
N TYR A 200 5.08 -5.58 -18.83
CA TYR A 200 3.93 -5.24 -19.65
C TYR A 200 2.62 -5.52 -18.92
N GLU A 201 1.72 -4.57 -18.98
CA GLU A 201 0.40 -4.64 -18.36
C GLU A 201 -0.69 -4.29 -19.40
N SER A 202 -1.15 -5.31 -20.15
CA SER A 202 -2.21 -5.15 -21.13
C SER A 202 -3.17 -6.32 -21.08
N LEU A 203 -4.42 -6.05 -20.74
CA LEU A 203 -5.51 -7.05 -20.76
C LEU A 203 -5.84 -7.51 -22.20
N TYR A 204 -5.43 -6.76 -23.20
CA TYR A 204 -5.64 -7.11 -24.61
C TYR A 204 -4.52 -7.98 -25.21
N GLY A 205 -3.49 -8.31 -24.41
CA GLY A 205 -2.36 -9.15 -24.86
C GLY A 205 -1.42 -8.46 -25.83
N MET A 206 -1.46 -7.13 -25.94
CA MET A 206 -0.56 -6.34 -26.77
C MET A 206 0.62 -5.84 -25.94
N GLU A 207 1.84 -6.27 -26.29
CA GLU A 207 3.08 -5.79 -25.69
C GLU A 207 3.55 -4.50 -26.37
N LEU A 208 2.91 -3.38 -26.07
CA LEU A 208 3.28 -2.07 -26.56
C LEU A 208 4.04 -1.29 -25.48
N GLU A 209 4.97 -0.43 -25.89
CA GLU A 209 5.73 0.43 -24.94
C GLU A 209 4.84 1.25 -23.99
N ASN A 210 3.69 1.69 -24.46
CA ASN A 210 2.73 2.45 -23.66
C ASN A 210 1.96 1.59 -22.65
N THR A 211 2.04 0.24 -22.74
CA THR A 211 1.41 -0.70 -21.80
C THR A 211 2.38 -1.15 -20.69
N LYS A 212 3.62 -0.72 -20.72
CA LYS A 212 4.59 -0.99 -19.65
C LYS A 212 4.20 -0.31 -18.34
N GLN A 213 4.20 -1.08 -17.27
CA GLN A 213 4.02 -0.54 -15.93
C GLN A 213 5.27 0.26 -15.55
N PRO A 214 5.13 1.56 -15.23
CA PRO A 214 6.29 2.41 -14.98
C PRO A 214 6.90 2.12 -13.61
N LEU A 215 8.21 2.39 -13.50
CA LEU A 215 8.91 2.44 -12.24
C LEU A 215 8.19 3.35 -11.24
N ARG A 216 7.96 2.86 -10.02
CA ARG A 216 7.46 3.64 -8.87
C ARG A 216 8.60 3.82 -7.86
N ILE A 217 8.80 5.05 -7.44
CA ILE A 217 9.75 5.42 -6.39
C ILE A 217 8.94 5.76 -5.15
N ALA A 218 9.32 5.22 -3.98
CA ALA A 218 8.77 5.62 -2.70
C ALA A 218 9.90 6.04 -1.75
N VAL A 219 9.67 7.15 -1.05
CA VAL A 219 10.56 7.68 0.00
C VAL A 219 9.75 7.78 1.26
N GLN A 220 10.23 7.17 2.32
CA GLN A 220 9.57 7.20 3.62
C GLN A 220 10.51 7.75 4.69
N MET A 221 9.96 8.51 5.60
CA MET A 221 10.65 9.05 6.77
C MET A 221 9.74 8.97 7.97
N GLY A 222 10.31 8.70 9.12
CA GLY A 222 9.56 8.61 10.36
C GLY A 222 10.47 8.51 11.56
N GLY A 223 9.88 8.09 12.66
CA GLY A 223 10.63 7.87 13.88
C GLY A 223 9.74 7.81 15.09
N THR A 224 10.37 7.74 16.26
CA THR A 224 9.69 7.74 17.55
C THR A 224 10.36 8.75 18.46
N LEU A 225 9.58 9.72 18.92
CA LEU A 225 9.97 10.71 19.91
C LEU A 225 9.32 10.35 21.24
N GLU A 226 10.12 9.97 22.22
CA GLU A 226 9.71 9.69 23.59
C GLU A 226 9.56 11.03 24.34
N THR A 227 8.35 11.61 24.38
CA THR A 227 8.09 12.91 25.03
C THR A 227 7.94 12.80 26.54
N GLY A 228 7.93 11.58 27.07
CA GLY A 228 7.82 11.27 28.49
C GLY A 228 7.73 9.78 28.74
N LYS A 229 7.45 9.39 29.97
CA LYS A 229 7.38 7.95 30.36
C LYS A 229 6.20 7.21 29.71
N LYS A 230 5.15 7.93 29.31
CA LYS A 230 3.89 7.34 28.84
C LYS A 230 3.47 7.79 27.44
N ILE A 231 4.10 8.80 26.88
CA ILE A 231 3.68 9.38 25.62
C ILE A 231 4.81 9.30 24.61
N HIS A 232 4.56 8.68 23.47
CA HIS A 232 5.44 8.66 22.32
C HIS A 232 4.75 9.31 21.14
N LEU A 233 5.48 10.16 20.41
CA LEU A 233 5.02 10.76 19.17
C LEU A 233 5.73 10.07 18.01
N ARG A 234 4.97 9.59 17.04
CA ARG A 234 5.48 8.94 15.82
C ARG A 234 5.15 9.77 14.58
N PRO A 235 6.02 10.70 14.17
CA PRO A 235 5.88 11.37 12.89
C PRO A 235 6.06 10.39 11.73
N ASN A 236 5.31 10.57 10.65
CA ASN A 236 5.34 9.74 9.46
C ASN A 236 5.22 10.60 8.20
N ILE A 237 6.09 10.34 7.25
CA ILE A 237 6.10 10.96 5.93
C ILE A 237 6.27 9.88 4.88
N LEU A 238 5.44 9.91 3.85
CA LEU A 238 5.57 9.05 2.68
C LEU A 238 5.42 9.89 1.42
N TYR A 239 6.37 9.78 0.53
CA TYR A 239 6.31 10.33 -0.81
C TYR A 239 6.41 9.20 -1.83
N MET A 240 5.46 9.12 -2.76
CA MET A 240 5.47 8.17 -3.85
C MET A 240 5.32 8.88 -5.18
N ARG A 241 6.05 8.38 -6.17
CA ARG A 241 5.95 8.89 -7.55
C ARG A 241 5.99 7.75 -8.55
N GLN A 242 5.03 7.77 -9.47
CA GLN A 242 4.95 6.83 -10.60
C GLN A 242 4.56 7.61 -11.86
N LYS A 243 5.49 7.75 -12.82
CA LYS A 243 5.33 8.69 -13.97
C LYS A 243 5.00 10.12 -13.50
N LYS A 244 3.78 10.58 -13.82
CA LYS A 244 3.25 11.91 -13.43
C LYS A 244 2.46 11.86 -12.12
N ALA A 245 2.02 10.67 -11.70
CA ALA A 245 1.29 10.50 -10.45
C ALA A 245 2.21 10.67 -9.26
N THR A 246 1.81 11.49 -8.30
CA THR A 246 2.51 11.70 -7.03
C THR A 246 1.53 11.65 -5.88
N ASP A 247 1.92 10.94 -4.82
CA ASP A 247 1.23 10.93 -3.54
C ASP A 247 2.19 11.37 -2.45
N PHE A 248 1.72 12.24 -1.59
CA PHE A 248 2.44 12.70 -0.43
C PHE A 248 1.54 12.58 0.79
N LEU A 249 1.97 11.78 1.77
CA LEU A 249 1.29 11.62 3.04
C LEU A 249 2.20 12.13 4.15
N VAL A 250 1.65 12.97 5.03
CA VAL A 250 2.37 13.49 6.18
C VAL A 250 1.45 13.56 7.40
N GLY A 251 1.98 13.22 8.55
CA GLY A 251 1.24 13.33 9.81
C GLY A 251 1.96 12.65 10.95
N ALA A 252 1.24 12.36 12.01
CA ALA A 252 1.80 11.72 13.19
C ALA A 252 0.75 10.91 13.95
N ASN A 253 1.23 9.89 14.67
CA ASN A 253 0.48 9.17 15.68
C ASN A 253 1.04 9.49 17.06
N VAL A 254 0.18 9.50 18.05
CA VAL A 254 0.51 9.60 19.47
C VAL A 254 0.17 8.27 20.12
N ASP A 255 1.16 7.65 20.76
CA ASP A 255 0.98 6.44 21.55
C ASP A 255 0.91 6.82 23.03
N TYR A 256 -0.11 6.34 23.71
CA TYR A 256 -0.27 6.45 25.15
C TYR A 256 -0.09 5.08 25.81
N LEU A 257 1.02 4.91 26.52
CA LEU A 257 1.35 3.68 27.26
C LEU A 257 0.54 3.69 28.56
N TYR A 258 -0.64 3.05 28.53
CA TYR A 258 -1.53 2.97 29.69
C TYR A 258 -0.88 2.14 30.78
N ASP A 259 -0.45 0.93 30.44
CA ASP A 259 0.32 0.03 31.29
C ASP A 259 1.34 -0.79 30.48
N LYS A 260 1.96 -1.79 31.11
CA LYS A 260 2.96 -2.67 30.46
C LYS A 260 2.39 -3.53 29.32
N ASN A 261 1.09 -3.71 29.26
CA ASN A 261 0.42 -4.59 28.32
C ASN A 261 -0.46 -3.85 27.33
N LEU A 262 -0.89 -2.64 27.66
CA LEU A 262 -1.84 -1.88 26.86
C LEU A 262 -1.26 -0.52 26.44
N THR A 263 -1.19 -0.31 25.14
CA THR A 263 -0.88 0.96 24.52
C THR A 263 -2.08 1.38 23.65
N LEU A 264 -2.60 2.57 23.90
CA LEU A 264 -3.61 3.20 23.05
C LEU A 264 -2.89 4.15 22.09
N PHE A 265 -3.34 4.21 20.85
CA PHE A 265 -2.77 5.16 19.91
C PHE A 265 -3.82 5.80 19.02
N GLY A 266 -3.53 6.99 18.58
CA GLY A 266 -4.36 7.72 17.63
C GLY A 266 -3.54 8.74 16.89
N GLY A 267 -4.01 9.16 15.73
CA GLY A 267 -3.27 10.10 14.92
C GLY A 267 -4.03 10.59 13.72
N THR A 268 -3.34 11.43 12.94
CA THR A 268 -3.87 11.95 11.69
C THR A 268 -2.78 12.02 10.65
N LEU A 269 -3.14 11.72 9.39
CA LEU A 269 -2.32 11.90 8.22
C LEU A 269 -3.07 12.78 7.23
N PHE A 270 -2.36 13.62 6.52
CA PHE A 270 -2.86 14.42 5.42
C PHE A 270 -2.30 13.87 4.12
N ARG A 271 -3.19 13.55 3.18
CA ARG A 271 -2.82 13.08 1.84
C ARG A 271 -3.01 14.19 0.82
N TYR A 272 -1.95 14.41 0.05
CA TYR A 272 -1.90 15.33 -1.06
C TYR A 272 -1.76 14.50 -2.34
N GLY A 273 -2.74 14.57 -3.21
CA GLY A 273 -2.72 13.90 -4.50
C GLY A 273 -2.02 14.70 -5.59
N MET A 274 -2.16 14.22 -6.82
CA MET A 274 -1.64 14.88 -8.02
C MET A 274 -2.11 16.35 -8.11
N GLU A 275 -1.23 17.23 -8.64
CA GLU A 275 -1.53 18.63 -8.97
C GLU A 275 -1.86 19.56 -7.78
N LYS A 276 -1.20 19.36 -6.62
CA LYS A 276 -1.31 20.24 -5.43
C LYS A 276 -2.69 20.29 -4.78
N ASN A 277 -3.58 19.34 -5.05
CA ASN A 277 -4.87 19.27 -4.40
C ASN A 277 -4.81 18.43 -3.13
N TYR A 278 -5.39 18.93 -2.05
CA TYR A 278 -5.70 18.12 -0.87
C TYR A 278 -6.65 17.00 -1.28
N ASP A 279 -6.28 15.75 -0.98
CA ASP A 279 -7.10 14.60 -1.31
C ASP A 279 -7.91 14.14 -0.09
N ALA A 280 -7.23 13.84 1.01
CA ALA A 280 -7.91 13.34 2.20
C ALA A 280 -7.20 13.72 3.50
N SER A 281 -7.99 13.83 4.57
CA SER A 281 -7.54 13.80 5.96
C SER A 281 -7.88 12.44 6.55
N VAL A 282 -6.88 11.70 6.97
CA VAL A 282 -6.98 10.33 7.52
C VAL A 282 -6.93 10.40 9.04
N TRP A 283 -7.93 9.89 9.71
CA TRP A 283 -8.00 9.78 11.16
C TRP A 283 -7.83 8.35 11.60
N ILE A 284 -6.98 8.12 12.58
CA ILE A 284 -6.54 6.78 12.98
C ILE A 284 -6.73 6.63 14.48
N LEU A 285 -7.28 5.49 14.88
CA LEU A 285 -7.39 5.06 16.26
C LEU A 285 -7.02 3.59 16.37
N GLY A 286 -6.36 3.21 17.45
CA GLY A 286 -6.00 1.83 17.67
C GLY A 286 -5.54 1.54 19.08
N ALA A 287 -5.33 0.26 19.33
CA ALA A 287 -4.84 -0.24 20.60
C ALA A 287 -3.94 -1.45 20.37
N THR A 288 -2.88 -1.52 21.13
CA THR A 288 -2.00 -2.70 21.20
C THR A 288 -2.14 -3.33 22.59
N TYR A 289 -2.64 -4.55 22.63
CA TYR A 289 -2.70 -5.34 23.85
C TYR A 289 -1.72 -6.49 23.78
N LYS A 290 -0.68 -6.43 24.61
CA LYS A 290 0.44 -7.39 24.60
C LYS A 290 1.10 -7.51 23.22
N ARG A 291 0.63 -8.43 22.39
CA ARG A 291 1.23 -8.81 21.10
C ARG A 291 0.30 -8.57 19.92
N ILE A 292 -0.91 -8.14 20.20
CA ILE A 292 -1.95 -7.92 19.19
C ILE A 292 -2.20 -6.43 19.12
N SER A 293 -2.06 -5.86 17.94
CA SER A 293 -2.42 -4.49 17.62
C SER A 293 -3.62 -4.47 16.68
N VAL A 294 -4.60 -3.67 17.00
CA VAL A 294 -5.77 -3.43 16.16
C VAL A 294 -5.87 -1.94 15.92
N SER A 295 -6.07 -1.54 14.69
CA SER A 295 -6.33 -0.14 14.34
C SER A 295 -7.43 -0.03 13.30
N ALA A 296 -8.10 1.12 13.32
CA ALA A 296 -9.05 1.53 12.31
C ALA A 296 -8.71 2.95 11.85
N SER A 297 -8.90 3.22 10.57
CA SER A 297 -8.81 4.57 10.04
C SER A 297 -9.98 4.92 9.15
N TYR A 298 -10.25 6.22 9.09
CA TYR A 298 -11.25 6.78 8.22
C TYR A 298 -10.69 7.98 7.46
N ASP A 299 -10.78 7.90 6.12
CA ASP A 299 -10.37 8.98 5.22
C ASP A 299 -11.56 9.93 5.03
N ILE A 300 -11.39 11.19 5.38
CA ILE A 300 -12.33 12.26 5.04
C ILE A 300 -11.86 12.87 3.74
N ASN A 301 -12.67 12.73 2.68
CA ASN A 301 -12.36 13.32 1.38
C ASN A 301 -12.52 14.84 1.43
N VAL A 302 -11.44 15.57 1.18
CA VAL A 302 -11.41 17.03 1.13
C VAL A 302 -11.10 17.58 -0.27
N SER A 303 -11.00 16.68 -1.27
CA SER A 303 -10.75 17.03 -2.66
C SER A 303 -11.93 17.73 -3.33
N SER A 304 -11.76 18.14 -4.57
CA SER A 304 -12.84 18.68 -5.40
C SER A 304 -14.03 17.70 -5.57
N LEU A 305 -13.79 16.39 -5.40
CA LEU A 305 -14.82 15.35 -5.47
C LEU A 305 -15.65 15.21 -4.17
N ARG A 306 -15.38 16.01 -3.14
CA ARG A 306 -16.09 15.96 -1.85
C ARG A 306 -17.61 16.08 -1.98
N THR A 307 -18.10 16.83 -2.94
CA THR A 307 -19.55 17.03 -3.18
C THR A 307 -20.19 15.72 -3.65
N ALA A 308 -19.56 14.97 -4.54
CA ALA A 308 -20.07 13.69 -5.04
C ALA A 308 -19.95 12.58 -3.98
N THR A 309 -18.91 12.61 -3.16
CA THR A 309 -18.65 11.59 -2.13
C THR A 309 -19.31 11.91 -0.78
N HIS A 310 -19.93 13.08 -0.63
CA HIS A 310 -20.42 13.57 0.66
C HIS A 310 -19.34 13.55 1.76
N ASN A 311 -18.09 13.92 1.40
CA ASN A 311 -16.86 13.84 2.21
C ASN A 311 -16.47 12.41 2.65
N ARG A 312 -17.15 11.36 2.19
CA ARG A 312 -16.84 9.97 2.55
C ARG A 312 -15.71 9.47 1.65
N GLY A 313 -14.60 9.07 2.26
CA GLY A 313 -13.43 8.51 1.58
C GLY A 313 -13.33 7.01 1.76
N ALA A 314 -12.22 6.56 2.38
CA ALA A 314 -11.97 5.15 2.64
C ALA A 314 -12.11 4.81 4.13
N PHE A 315 -12.37 3.55 4.40
CA PHE A 315 -12.31 2.96 5.73
C PHE A 315 -11.30 1.80 5.70
N GLU A 316 -10.40 1.76 6.68
CA GLU A 316 -9.40 0.69 6.81
C GLU A 316 -9.43 0.09 8.21
N VAL A 317 -9.12 -1.19 8.28
CA VAL A 317 -8.87 -1.92 9.53
C VAL A 317 -7.57 -2.71 9.38
N SER A 318 -6.72 -2.66 10.40
CA SER A 318 -5.50 -3.46 10.50
C SER A 318 -5.53 -4.32 11.76
N LEU A 319 -5.06 -5.54 11.62
CA LEU A 319 -4.80 -6.47 12.71
C LEU A 319 -3.38 -7.00 12.59
N THR A 320 -2.55 -6.72 13.57
CA THR A 320 -1.15 -7.15 13.59
C THR A 320 -0.87 -8.00 14.83
N TYR A 321 -0.21 -9.13 14.62
CA TYR A 321 0.35 -9.97 15.68
C TYR A 321 1.88 -9.94 15.61
N LEU A 322 2.53 -9.68 16.74
CA LEU A 322 3.99 -9.72 16.90
C LEU A 322 4.38 -10.78 17.92
N SER A 323 5.16 -11.77 17.52
CA SER A 323 5.71 -12.75 18.45
C SER A 323 6.85 -12.12 19.26
N PRO A 324 7.17 -12.66 20.47
CA PRO A 324 8.33 -12.19 21.22
C PRO A 324 9.63 -12.46 20.47
N THR A 325 10.64 -11.67 20.77
CA THR A 325 12.02 -11.95 20.33
C THR A 325 12.55 -13.15 21.10
N TRP A 326 12.81 -14.24 20.43
CA TRP A 326 13.52 -15.37 21.00
C TRP A 326 15.02 -15.04 20.93
N LYS A 327 15.59 -14.65 22.04
CA LYS A 327 17.04 -14.63 22.16
C LYS A 327 17.47 -16.10 22.17
N SER A 328 18.21 -16.52 21.15
CA SER A 328 18.96 -17.77 21.24
C SER A 328 19.80 -17.68 22.51
N SER A 329 19.54 -18.53 23.51
CA SER A 329 20.43 -18.67 24.62
C SER A 329 21.77 -19.08 24.02
N LYS A 330 22.81 -18.26 24.25
CA LYS A 330 24.19 -18.71 23.99
C LYS A 330 24.34 -19.95 24.81
N VAL A 331 24.34 -21.11 24.20
CA VAL A 331 24.75 -22.36 24.86
C VAL A 331 26.23 -22.17 25.12
N GLN A 332 26.59 -21.78 26.35
CA GLN A 332 27.94 -21.89 26.84
C GLN A 332 28.15 -23.38 27.03
N ILE A 333 28.82 -24.01 26.08
CA ILE A 333 29.35 -25.35 26.28
C ILE A 333 30.46 -25.17 27.31
N PRO A 334 30.33 -25.72 28.54
CA PRO A 334 31.45 -25.68 29.49
C PRO A 334 32.58 -26.47 28.84
N CYS A 335 33.70 -25.81 28.57
CA CYS A 335 34.94 -26.53 28.28
C CYS A 335 35.33 -27.28 29.55
N GLU A 336 35.03 -28.56 29.60
CA GLU A 336 35.69 -29.44 30.54
C GLU A 336 37.18 -29.38 30.25
N ARG A 337 37.94 -28.82 31.19
CA ARG A 337 39.40 -28.93 31.18
C ARG A 337 39.74 -30.39 31.47
N ILE A 338 40.28 -31.08 30.49
CA ILE A 338 41.05 -32.31 30.67
C ILE A 338 42.41 -31.92 31.21
#